data_ffa5c22618140bc6f05f1b14dfddc47c
#
_entry.id   ffa5c22618140bc6f05f1b14dfddc47c
#
_cell.length_a   1.000
_cell.length_b   1.000
_cell.length_c   1.000
_cell.angle_alpha   90.00
_cell.angle_beta   90.00
_cell.angle_gamma   90.00
#
_symmetry.space_group_name_H-M   'P 1'
#
loop_
_entity.id
_entity.type
_entity.pdbx_description
1 polymer ?
#
loop_
_entity_poly.entity_id
_entity_poly.type
_entity_poly.pdbx_seq_one_letter_code
_entity_poly.pdbx_strand_id
1 'polypeptide(L)'
;RLDEAVALAKEGLQRYGKAAPGLHNFLAEVEQPRIQVDWSSPELKTEGNAFYPAATYRALLAWNNLKSVKINFIRLKGVDASLKQLRAYGIDPEGYMGAEELRKLVTQVPHETALTLRKDLPTLPAHRTTTDSIEFRTPAAGIYVAELWADDKLMERELVTVSRGTLFILKTAPDKKQRTYVDNKTGQPITDEKEIATIPPER
;
A
#
# COMPACT_ATOMS: atom_id res chain seq x y z
N ARG A 1 28.57 -6.39 -13.51
CA ARG A 1 27.96 -7.41 -14.40
C ARG A 1 26.72 -6.90 -15.13
N LEU A 2 25.67 -6.34 -14.43
CA LEU A 2 24.48 -5.81 -15.11
C LEU A 2 24.79 -4.59 -15.97
N ASP A 3 25.59 -3.65 -15.45
CA ASP A 3 26.03 -2.46 -16.21
C ASP A 3 26.78 -2.84 -17.49
N GLU A 4 27.66 -3.84 -17.42
CA GLU A 4 28.37 -4.36 -18.58
C GLU A 4 27.43 -5.02 -19.60
N ALA A 5 26.47 -5.82 -19.13
CA ALA A 5 25.47 -6.46 -20.01
C ALA A 5 24.60 -5.42 -20.72
N VAL A 6 24.19 -4.36 -20.02
CA VAL A 6 23.44 -3.25 -20.60
C VAL A 6 24.29 -2.49 -21.64
N ALA A 7 25.56 -2.24 -21.35
CA ALA A 7 26.47 -1.57 -22.28
C ALA A 7 26.65 -2.40 -23.56
N LEU A 8 26.90 -3.70 -23.42
CA LEU A 8 27.02 -4.64 -24.54
C LEU A 8 25.72 -4.76 -25.38
N ALA A 9 24.57 -4.79 -24.68
CA ALA A 9 23.28 -4.83 -25.37
C ALA A 9 23.03 -3.55 -26.19
N LYS A 10 23.37 -2.37 -25.65
CA LYS A 10 23.27 -1.09 -26.37
C LYS A 10 24.19 -1.06 -27.58
N GLU A 11 25.44 -1.48 -27.41
CA GLU A 11 26.41 -1.60 -28.51
C GLU A 11 25.92 -2.58 -29.59
N GLY A 12 25.41 -3.76 -29.18
CA GLY A 12 24.85 -4.74 -30.11
C GLY A 12 23.67 -4.20 -30.90
N LEU A 13 22.78 -3.40 -30.28
CA LEU A 13 21.67 -2.75 -30.99
C LEU A 13 22.16 -1.69 -31.98
N GLN A 14 23.21 -0.95 -31.68
CA GLN A 14 23.81 0.00 -32.62
C GLN A 14 24.37 -0.71 -33.86
N ARG A 15 25.00 -1.89 -33.66
CA ARG A 15 25.61 -2.67 -34.77
C ARG A 15 24.60 -3.45 -35.61
N TYR A 16 23.61 -4.07 -34.95
CA TYR A 16 22.73 -5.06 -35.60
C TYR A 16 21.27 -4.58 -35.71
N GLY A 17 20.90 -3.51 -35.02
CA GLY A 17 19.57 -2.89 -35.10
C GLY A 17 18.43 -3.89 -34.88
N LYS A 18 17.44 -3.86 -35.77
CA LYS A 18 16.24 -4.72 -35.68
C LYS A 18 16.53 -6.23 -35.85
N ALA A 19 17.72 -6.62 -36.32
CA ALA A 19 18.13 -8.02 -36.42
C ALA A 19 18.44 -8.69 -35.07
N ALA A 20 18.45 -7.91 -33.96
CA ALA A 20 18.74 -8.38 -32.61
C ALA A 20 17.56 -8.16 -31.63
N PRO A 21 16.38 -8.77 -31.88
CA PRO A 21 15.20 -8.53 -31.04
C PRO A 21 15.40 -8.93 -29.55
N GLY A 22 16.24 -9.92 -29.29
CA GLY A 22 16.55 -10.34 -27.91
C GLY A 22 17.23 -9.24 -27.08
N LEU A 23 18.09 -8.41 -27.72
CA LEU A 23 18.73 -7.27 -27.03
C LEU A 23 17.73 -6.16 -26.72
N HIS A 24 16.78 -5.93 -27.61
CA HIS A 24 15.68 -5.00 -27.39
C HIS A 24 14.82 -5.40 -26.20
N ASN A 25 14.41 -6.67 -26.14
CA ASN A 25 13.59 -7.20 -25.06
C ASN A 25 14.34 -7.14 -23.72
N PHE A 26 15.62 -7.51 -23.71
CA PHE A 26 16.45 -7.40 -22.52
C PHE A 26 16.51 -5.96 -21.98
N LEU A 27 16.80 -4.98 -22.84
CA LEU A 27 16.85 -3.58 -22.41
C LEU A 27 15.48 -3.08 -21.95
N ALA A 28 14.41 -3.42 -22.66
CA ALA A 28 13.05 -3.05 -22.27
C ALA A 28 12.69 -3.62 -20.90
N GLU A 29 13.11 -4.85 -20.57
CA GLU A 29 12.86 -5.47 -19.27
C GLU A 29 13.66 -4.82 -18.15
N VAL A 30 14.97 -4.60 -18.31
CA VAL A 30 15.84 -4.06 -17.24
C VAL A 30 15.66 -2.57 -17.02
N GLU A 31 15.22 -1.82 -18.03
CA GLU A 31 14.96 -0.39 -17.96
C GLU A 31 13.47 -0.06 -17.70
N GLN A 32 12.61 -1.08 -17.57
CA GLN A 32 11.18 -0.87 -17.26
C GLN A 32 11.03 -0.14 -15.92
N PRO A 33 10.27 0.98 -15.87
CA PRO A 33 9.96 1.64 -14.61
C PRO A 33 9.29 0.70 -13.62
N ARG A 34 9.83 0.60 -12.43
CA ARG A 34 9.31 -0.26 -11.34
C ARG A 34 9.38 0.47 -10.03
N ILE A 35 8.41 0.22 -9.18
CA ILE A 35 8.41 0.67 -7.79
C ILE A 35 7.80 -0.42 -6.90
N GLN A 36 8.42 -0.60 -5.76
CA GLN A 36 7.88 -1.40 -4.65
C GLN A 36 7.86 -0.51 -3.42
N VAL A 37 6.80 -0.63 -2.64
CA VAL A 37 6.65 0.08 -1.37
C VAL A 37 6.40 -0.94 -0.27
N ASP A 38 7.26 -0.90 0.75
CA ASP A 38 7.07 -1.67 1.98
C ASP A 38 6.83 -0.70 3.14
N TRP A 39 5.92 -1.06 4.03
CA TRP A 39 5.58 -0.25 5.18
C TRP A 39 6.32 -0.73 6.42
N SER A 40 6.91 0.18 7.15
CA SER A 40 7.55 -0.14 8.43
C SER A 40 7.25 0.91 9.49
N SER A 41 7.25 0.51 10.74
CA SER A 41 7.21 1.44 11.87
C SER A 41 8.38 1.16 12.81
N PRO A 42 9.12 2.18 13.25
CA PRO A 42 10.16 2.03 14.28
C PRO A 42 9.56 1.71 15.65
N GLU A 43 8.27 2.05 15.87
CA GLU A 43 7.60 1.95 17.16
C GLU A 43 6.75 0.68 17.31
N LEU A 44 6.29 0.13 16.20
CA LEU A 44 5.29 -0.94 16.17
C LEU A 44 5.70 -2.04 15.20
N LYS A 45 5.64 -3.28 15.66
CA LYS A 45 5.70 -4.44 14.78
C LYS A 45 4.29 -4.66 14.21
N THR A 46 4.02 -4.05 13.05
CA THR A 46 2.76 -4.25 12.34
C THR A 46 2.98 -5.21 11.19
N GLU A 47 2.08 -6.17 11.04
CA GLU A 47 2.01 -7.04 9.88
C GLU A 47 0.83 -6.60 9.01
N GLY A 48 1.05 -6.58 7.69
CA GLY A 48 0.02 -6.24 6.70
C GLY A 48 -0.36 -4.77 6.64
N ASN A 49 -1.54 -4.47 6.08
CA ASN A 49 -2.04 -3.15 5.73
C ASN A 49 -2.82 -2.45 6.87
N ALA A 50 -2.50 -2.79 8.12
CA ALA A 50 -3.08 -2.17 9.31
C ALA A 50 -2.06 -1.22 9.96
N PHE A 51 -2.45 0.04 10.05
CA PHE A 51 -1.63 1.07 10.68
C PHE A 51 -2.23 1.50 12.03
N TYR A 52 -1.36 1.88 12.96
CA TYR A 52 -1.78 2.51 14.21
C TYR A 52 -1.98 4.01 13.99
N PRO A 53 -3.08 4.64 14.48
CA PRO A 53 -3.34 6.05 14.25
C PRO A 53 -2.34 6.95 14.96
N ALA A 54 -1.98 8.05 14.29
CA ALA A 54 -1.03 9.05 14.79
C ALA A 54 0.36 8.50 15.18
N ALA A 55 0.75 7.35 14.63
CA ALA A 55 2.07 6.75 14.78
C ALA A 55 2.99 7.13 13.60
N THR A 56 4.29 7.06 13.83
CA THR A 56 5.30 7.29 12.79
C THR A 56 5.56 6.01 12.00
N TYR A 57 5.50 6.12 10.69
CA TYR A 57 5.80 5.05 9.75
C TYR A 57 6.80 5.50 8.70
N ARG A 58 7.41 4.53 8.05
CA ARG A 58 8.24 4.73 6.86
C ARG A 58 7.69 3.92 5.70
N ALA A 59 7.46 4.58 4.58
CA ALA A 59 7.32 3.93 3.29
C ALA A 59 8.73 3.66 2.76
N LEU A 60 9.15 2.41 2.77
CA LEU A 60 10.42 1.98 2.18
C LEU A 60 10.22 1.79 0.69
N LEU A 61 10.94 2.56 -0.10
CA LEU A 61 10.82 2.58 -1.54
C LEU A 61 11.99 1.82 -2.17
N ALA A 62 11.68 0.91 -3.09
CA ALA A 62 12.67 0.33 -4.01
C ALA A 62 12.21 0.61 -5.44
N TRP A 63 13.03 1.30 -6.24
CA TRP A 63 12.63 1.72 -7.59
C TRP A 63 13.77 1.70 -8.59
N ASN A 64 13.40 1.69 -9.87
CA ASN A 64 14.28 1.99 -10.98
C ASN A 64 13.56 2.80 -12.06
N ASN A 65 14.29 3.64 -12.77
CA ASN A 65 13.83 4.45 -13.89
C ASN A 65 12.58 5.30 -13.61
N LEU A 66 12.53 5.93 -12.44
CA LEU A 66 11.47 6.84 -12.02
C LEU A 66 12.06 8.17 -11.54
N LYS A 67 11.30 9.25 -11.67
CA LYS A 67 11.67 10.60 -11.25
C LYS A 67 10.95 11.07 -10.00
N SER A 68 9.75 10.55 -9.77
CA SER A 68 8.93 10.96 -8.63
C SER A 68 8.03 9.84 -8.15
N VAL A 69 7.69 9.90 -6.87
CA VAL A 69 6.66 9.07 -6.25
C VAL A 69 5.69 9.95 -5.47
N LYS A 70 4.42 9.57 -5.52
CA LYS A 70 3.35 10.17 -4.72
C LYS A 70 2.50 9.05 -4.13
N ILE A 71 2.20 9.14 -2.83
CA ILE A 71 1.32 8.21 -2.14
C ILE A 71 0.18 9.02 -1.53
N ASN A 72 -1.06 8.71 -1.91
CA ASN A 72 -2.25 9.32 -1.35
C ASN A 72 -2.93 8.33 -0.40
N PHE A 73 -3.32 8.79 0.79
CA PHE A 73 -4.25 8.09 1.67
C PHE A 73 -5.64 8.74 1.52
N ILE A 74 -6.54 8.06 0.85
CA ILE A 74 -7.90 8.51 0.56
C ILE A 74 -8.83 7.90 1.59
N ARG A 75 -9.38 8.71 2.50
CA ARG A 75 -10.32 8.26 3.53
C ARG A 75 -11.69 8.04 2.95
N LEU A 76 -12.27 6.86 3.19
CA LEU A 76 -13.66 6.55 2.83
C LEU A 76 -14.58 7.10 3.94
N LYS A 77 -15.58 7.92 3.55
CA LYS A 77 -16.52 8.53 4.49
C LYS A 77 -17.73 7.62 4.71
N GLY A 78 -18.17 7.51 5.96
CA GLY A 78 -19.32 6.68 6.32
C GLY A 78 -19.10 5.17 6.18
N VAL A 79 -17.84 4.75 6.09
CA VAL A 79 -17.44 3.34 6.04
C VAL A 79 -16.72 3.00 7.33
N ASP A 80 -17.26 2.05 8.09
CA ASP A 80 -16.66 1.50 9.29
C ASP A 80 -15.74 0.31 8.96
N ALA A 81 -15.07 -0.22 9.98
CA ALA A 81 -14.15 -1.33 9.81
C ALA A 81 -14.81 -2.63 9.32
N SER A 82 -16.13 -2.76 9.43
CA SER A 82 -16.87 -3.94 8.91
C SER A 82 -17.10 -3.90 7.41
N LEU A 83 -16.87 -2.76 6.78
CA LEU A 83 -17.06 -2.52 5.35
C LEU A 83 -18.48 -2.78 4.82
N LYS A 84 -19.47 -3.09 5.66
CA LYS A 84 -20.84 -3.47 5.24
C LYS A 84 -21.54 -2.41 4.42
N GLN A 85 -21.21 -1.13 4.67
CA GLN A 85 -21.75 0.00 3.94
C GLN A 85 -21.40 -0.02 2.44
N LEU A 86 -20.32 -0.73 2.07
CA LEU A 86 -19.90 -0.85 0.67
C LEU A 86 -20.92 -1.58 -0.21
N ARG A 87 -21.79 -2.41 0.40
CA ARG A 87 -22.89 -3.08 -0.34
C ARG A 87 -23.85 -2.08 -0.99
N ALA A 88 -24.04 -0.91 -0.39
CA ALA A 88 -24.86 0.15 -0.98
C ALA A 88 -24.29 0.71 -2.31
N TYR A 89 -23.00 0.49 -2.55
CA TYR A 89 -22.27 0.87 -3.76
C TYR A 89 -22.03 -0.31 -4.70
N GLY A 90 -22.68 -1.45 -4.46
CA GLY A 90 -22.52 -2.66 -5.27
C GLY A 90 -21.14 -3.33 -5.10
N ILE A 91 -20.47 -3.07 -3.97
CA ILE A 91 -19.18 -3.67 -3.63
C ILE A 91 -19.40 -4.72 -2.54
N ASP A 92 -18.99 -5.96 -2.80
CA ASP A 92 -19.06 -7.02 -1.80
C ASP A 92 -17.87 -6.93 -0.82
N PRO A 93 -18.09 -6.59 0.46
CA PRO A 93 -17.01 -6.45 1.43
C PRO A 93 -16.35 -7.78 1.83
N GLU A 94 -16.99 -8.91 1.57
CA GLU A 94 -16.48 -10.26 1.86
C GLU A 94 -15.80 -10.89 0.63
N GLY A 95 -15.95 -10.24 -0.54
CA GLY A 95 -15.38 -10.65 -1.79
C GLY A 95 -13.92 -10.23 -1.96
N TYR A 96 -13.35 -10.61 -3.11
CA TYR A 96 -12.00 -10.18 -3.49
C TYR A 96 -11.98 -8.70 -3.84
N MET A 97 -11.15 -7.92 -3.14
CA MET A 97 -10.93 -6.49 -3.40
C MET A 97 -9.82 -6.30 -4.43
N GLY A 98 -10.12 -6.57 -5.69
CA GLY A 98 -9.20 -6.36 -6.80
C GLY A 98 -9.14 -4.90 -7.28
N ALA A 99 -8.43 -4.66 -8.37
CA ALA A 99 -8.20 -3.32 -8.93
C ALA A 99 -9.51 -2.60 -9.29
N GLU A 100 -10.53 -3.33 -9.77
CA GLU A 100 -11.82 -2.76 -10.14
C GLU A 100 -12.63 -2.32 -8.91
N GLU A 101 -12.67 -3.15 -7.86
CA GLU A 101 -13.34 -2.83 -6.59
C GLU A 101 -12.67 -1.64 -5.92
N LEU A 102 -11.34 -1.61 -5.86
CA LEU A 102 -10.58 -0.46 -5.33
C LEU A 102 -10.80 0.81 -6.16
N ARG A 103 -10.97 0.70 -7.48
CA ARG A 103 -11.35 1.81 -8.34
C ARG A 103 -12.75 2.35 -7.99
N LYS A 104 -13.72 1.46 -7.77
CA LYS A 104 -15.08 1.85 -7.34
C LYS A 104 -15.07 2.58 -6.00
N LEU A 105 -14.23 2.17 -5.04
CA LEU A 105 -14.10 2.85 -3.75
C LEU A 105 -13.75 4.33 -3.90
N VAL A 106 -12.83 4.67 -4.79
CA VAL A 106 -12.39 6.06 -5.00
C VAL A 106 -13.20 6.83 -6.05
N THR A 107 -14.21 6.20 -6.67
CA THR A 107 -15.07 6.87 -7.66
C THR A 107 -16.53 6.98 -7.23
N GLN A 108 -17.02 6.07 -6.39
CA GLN A 108 -18.44 5.96 -6.03
C GLN A 108 -18.70 6.21 -4.56
N VAL A 109 -17.76 5.83 -3.67
CA VAL A 109 -17.90 6.03 -2.23
C VAL A 109 -17.50 7.47 -1.88
N PRO A 110 -18.26 8.19 -1.03
CA PRO A 110 -17.83 9.50 -0.53
C PRO A 110 -16.47 9.41 0.14
N HIS A 111 -15.54 10.28 -0.24
CA HIS A 111 -14.16 10.20 0.23
C HIS A 111 -13.49 11.58 0.31
N GLU A 112 -12.30 11.62 0.90
CA GLU A 112 -11.41 12.77 0.92
C GLU A 112 -9.95 12.32 0.97
N THR A 113 -9.04 13.10 0.39
CA THR A 113 -7.61 12.87 0.55
C THR A 113 -7.17 13.36 1.93
N ALA A 114 -6.81 12.44 2.81
CA ALA A 114 -6.41 12.74 4.19
C ALA A 114 -4.91 13.03 4.32
N LEU A 115 -4.09 12.40 3.47
CA LEU A 115 -2.64 12.57 3.48
C LEU A 115 -2.10 12.37 2.06
N THR A 116 -1.16 13.22 1.67
CA THR A 116 -0.36 13.06 0.44
C THR A 116 1.12 13.12 0.79
N LEU A 117 1.84 12.08 0.43
CA LEU A 117 3.29 12.02 0.50
C LEU A 117 3.86 12.21 -0.90
N ARG A 118 4.93 13.00 -1.03
CA ARG A 118 5.63 13.20 -2.31
C ARG A 118 7.12 13.14 -2.10
N LYS A 119 7.81 12.56 -3.06
CA LYS A 119 9.26 12.55 -3.08
C LYS A 119 9.76 12.59 -4.52
N ASP A 120 10.67 13.52 -4.80
CA ASP A 120 11.46 13.50 -6.02
C ASP A 120 12.58 12.49 -5.86
N LEU A 121 12.79 11.69 -6.88
CA LEU A 121 13.74 10.61 -6.89
C LEU A 121 15.00 11.01 -7.66
N PRO A 122 16.20 10.66 -7.20
CA PRO A 122 17.42 10.99 -7.92
C PRO A 122 17.48 10.29 -9.26
N THR A 123 17.99 10.98 -10.25
CA THR A 123 18.21 10.41 -11.58
C THR A 123 19.35 9.39 -11.52
N LEU A 124 19.04 8.16 -11.87
CA LEU A 124 19.98 7.03 -11.92
C LEU A 124 19.94 6.39 -13.30
N PRO A 125 20.97 5.60 -13.68
CA PRO A 125 20.87 4.74 -14.86
C PRO A 125 19.60 3.88 -14.81
N ALA A 126 18.84 3.82 -15.91
CA ALA A 126 17.49 3.25 -15.97
C ALA A 126 17.39 1.78 -15.50
N HIS A 127 18.49 1.03 -15.59
CA HIS A 127 18.58 -0.37 -15.16
C HIS A 127 19.00 -0.55 -13.70
N ARG A 128 19.28 0.55 -12.97
CA ARG A 128 19.70 0.47 -11.55
C ARG A 128 18.51 0.63 -10.63
N THR A 129 18.32 -0.37 -9.77
CA THR A 129 17.42 -0.28 -8.64
C THR A 129 18.12 0.39 -7.46
N THR A 130 17.44 1.27 -6.79
CA THR A 130 17.89 1.88 -5.53
C THR A 130 16.78 1.92 -4.51
N THR A 131 17.12 2.25 -3.28
CA THR A 131 16.19 2.28 -2.15
C THR A 131 16.28 3.62 -1.41
N ASP A 132 15.16 4.05 -0.86
CA ASP A 132 15.05 5.22 0.01
C ASP A 132 13.81 5.08 0.89
N SER A 133 13.47 6.10 1.68
CA SER A 133 12.26 6.07 2.49
C SER A 133 11.58 7.43 2.57
N ILE A 134 10.27 7.40 2.82
CA ILE A 134 9.48 8.56 3.20
C ILE A 134 8.95 8.32 4.60
N GLU A 135 9.32 9.17 5.55
CA GLU A 135 8.74 9.13 6.88
C GLU A 135 7.46 9.96 6.92
N PHE A 136 6.44 9.46 7.58
CA PHE A 136 5.16 10.13 7.72
C PHE A 136 4.45 9.73 9.00
N ARG A 137 3.49 10.56 9.41
CA ARG A 137 2.58 10.26 10.50
C ARG A 137 1.25 9.79 9.93
N THR A 138 0.77 8.66 10.42
CA THR A 138 -0.51 8.10 9.98
C THR A 138 -1.67 9.02 10.30
N PRO A 139 -2.70 9.08 9.45
CA PRO A 139 -3.91 9.87 9.71
C PRO A 139 -4.75 9.27 10.86
N ALA A 140 -5.91 9.87 11.12
CA ALA A 140 -6.87 9.39 12.11
C ALA A 140 -7.39 7.98 11.79
N ALA A 141 -7.92 7.29 12.80
CA ALA A 141 -8.55 5.97 12.60
C ALA A 141 -9.64 6.01 11.52
N GLY A 142 -9.68 4.98 10.69
CA GLY A 142 -10.62 4.87 9.58
C GLY A 142 -10.19 3.88 8.51
N ILE A 143 -11.00 3.79 7.46
CA ILE A 143 -10.73 2.99 6.26
C ILE A 143 -10.24 3.90 5.14
N TYR A 144 -9.18 3.49 4.49
CA TYR A 144 -8.49 4.26 3.45
C TYR A 144 -8.24 3.41 2.21
N VAL A 145 -8.13 4.08 1.08
CA VAL A 145 -7.46 3.55 -0.10
C VAL A 145 -6.12 4.26 -0.21
N ALA A 146 -5.02 3.51 -0.14
CA ALA A 146 -3.70 4.02 -0.48
C ALA A 146 -3.52 3.91 -2.00
N GLU A 147 -3.16 5.02 -2.65
CA GLU A 147 -2.80 5.07 -4.06
C GLU A 147 -1.32 5.34 -4.21
N LEU A 148 -0.63 4.48 -4.92
CA LEU A 148 0.77 4.66 -5.30
C LEU A 148 0.85 5.20 -6.73
N TRP A 149 1.46 6.36 -6.89
CA TRP A 149 1.69 7.01 -8.18
C TRP A 149 3.19 7.14 -8.43
N ALA A 150 3.62 6.85 -9.63
CA ALA A 150 4.99 7.06 -10.10
C ALA A 150 4.96 7.83 -11.41
N ASP A 151 5.71 8.95 -11.48
CA ASP A 151 5.74 9.87 -12.63
C ASP A 151 4.33 10.22 -13.13
N ASP A 152 3.44 10.59 -12.18
CA ASP A 152 2.03 10.91 -12.39
C ASP A 152 1.15 9.77 -12.97
N LYS A 153 1.67 8.55 -13.05
CA LYS A 153 0.92 7.36 -13.42
C LYS A 153 0.54 6.58 -12.17
N LEU A 154 -0.74 6.21 -12.06
CA LEU A 154 -1.21 5.31 -11.02
C LEU A 154 -0.63 3.91 -11.24
N MET A 155 0.08 3.40 -10.26
CA MET A 155 0.72 2.08 -10.27
C MET A 155 -0.12 1.06 -9.53
N GLU A 156 -0.62 1.42 -8.34
CA GLU A 156 -1.29 0.49 -7.44
C GLU A 156 -2.30 1.18 -6.55
N ARG A 157 -3.30 0.43 -6.12
CA ARG A 157 -4.23 0.77 -5.04
C ARG A 157 -4.30 -0.34 -4.03
N GLU A 158 -4.45 0.02 -2.78
CA GLU A 158 -4.56 -0.93 -1.68
C GLU A 158 -5.57 -0.45 -0.64
N LEU A 159 -6.37 -1.37 -0.10
CA LEU A 159 -7.24 -1.08 1.03
C LEU A 159 -6.43 -1.10 2.31
N VAL A 160 -6.46 -0.01 3.05
CA VAL A 160 -5.68 0.20 4.26
C VAL A 160 -6.59 0.53 5.42
N THR A 161 -6.34 -0.08 6.57
CA THR A 161 -7.03 0.25 7.82
C THR A 161 -6.09 0.98 8.77
N VAL A 162 -6.54 2.11 9.29
CA VAL A 162 -5.88 2.80 10.41
C VAL A 162 -6.70 2.55 11.66
N SER A 163 -6.18 1.72 12.58
CA SER A 163 -6.88 1.27 13.78
C SER A 163 -5.94 1.12 14.98
N ARG A 164 -6.43 1.41 16.18
CA ARG A 164 -5.68 1.23 17.43
C ARG A 164 -5.55 -0.22 17.87
N GLY A 165 -6.46 -1.07 17.46
CA GLY A 165 -6.57 -2.38 18.06
C GLY A 165 -6.79 -3.53 17.09
N THR A 166 -6.69 -4.72 17.66
CA THR A 166 -7.00 -5.99 17.02
C THR A 166 -8.10 -6.71 17.79
N LEU A 167 -8.98 -7.38 17.07
CA LEU A 167 -9.97 -8.28 17.65
C LEU A 167 -9.33 -9.66 17.91
N PHE A 168 -9.32 -10.05 19.18
CA PHE A 168 -9.00 -11.42 19.58
C PHE A 168 -10.27 -12.21 19.86
N ILE A 169 -10.35 -13.41 19.31
CA ILE A 169 -11.44 -14.35 19.60
C ILE A 169 -10.87 -15.54 20.36
N LEU A 170 -11.19 -15.61 21.64
CA LEU A 170 -10.84 -16.74 22.48
C LEU A 170 -11.97 -17.74 22.48
N LYS A 171 -11.68 -18.99 22.13
CA LYS A 171 -12.62 -20.12 22.32
C LYS A 171 -12.49 -20.58 23.77
N THR A 172 -13.48 -20.22 24.61
CA THR A 172 -13.52 -20.61 26.04
C THR A 172 -14.21 -21.97 26.26
N ALA A 173 -14.99 -22.43 25.27
CA ALA A 173 -15.61 -23.76 25.22
C ALA A 173 -15.97 -24.08 23.76
N PRO A 174 -16.35 -25.32 23.40
CA PRO A 174 -16.69 -25.69 22.02
C PRO A 174 -17.66 -24.70 21.33
N ASP A 175 -18.64 -24.19 22.08
CA ASP A 175 -19.71 -23.32 21.58
C ASP A 175 -19.63 -21.88 22.11
N LYS A 176 -18.58 -21.52 22.87
CA LYS A 176 -18.44 -20.18 23.47
C LYS A 176 -17.21 -19.48 22.92
N LYS A 177 -17.44 -18.35 22.23
CA LYS A 177 -16.41 -17.43 21.77
C LYS A 177 -16.47 -16.15 22.59
N GLN A 178 -15.37 -15.78 23.23
CA GLN A 178 -15.19 -14.47 23.85
C GLN A 178 -14.46 -13.57 22.90
N ARG A 179 -15.02 -12.40 22.59
CA ARG A 179 -14.41 -11.36 21.80
C ARG A 179 -13.76 -10.33 22.69
N THR A 180 -12.49 -10.04 22.46
CA THR A 180 -11.74 -9.04 23.22
C THR A 180 -11.00 -8.16 22.21
N TYR A 181 -11.21 -6.85 22.31
CA TYR A 181 -10.48 -5.88 21.50
C TYR A 181 -9.29 -5.40 22.32
N VAL A 182 -8.11 -5.41 21.73
CA VAL A 182 -6.85 -5.07 22.41
C VAL A 182 -6.12 -3.99 21.64
N ASP A 183 -5.64 -2.97 22.35
CA ASP A 183 -4.79 -1.92 21.79
C ASP A 183 -3.42 -2.51 21.42
N ASN A 184 -3.04 -2.35 20.17
CA ASN A 184 -1.83 -2.96 19.60
C ASN A 184 -0.52 -2.35 20.17
N LYS A 185 -0.60 -1.18 20.79
CA LYS A 185 0.58 -0.52 21.38
C LYS A 185 0.75 -0.86 22.84
N THR A 186 -0.35 -0.90 23.59
CA THR A 186 -0.30 -1.06 25.06
C THR A 186 -0.62 -2.47 25.53
N GLY A 187 -1.24 -3.30 24.69
CA GLY A 187 -1.76 -4.61 25.07
C GLY A 187 -2.99 -4.55 25.99
N GLN A 188 -3.55 -3.37 26.23
CA GLN A 188 -4.70 -3.20 27.13
C GLN A 188 -6.03 -3.41 26.39
N PRO A 189 -7.07 -3.94 27.07
CA PRO A 189 -8.39 -4.05 26.49
C PRO A 189 -8.97 -2.69 26.09
N ILE A 190 -9.59 -2.62 24.92
CA ILE A 190 -10.35 -1.48 24.42
C ILE A 190 -11.83 -1.74 24.74
N THR A 191 -12.45 -0.83 25.47
CA THR A 191 -13.87 -0.92 25.89
C THR A 191 -14.75 0.19 25.31
N ASP A 192 -14.16 1.22 24.71
CA ASP A 192 -14.89 2.29 24.04
C ASP A 192 -15.51 1.79 22.75
N GLU A 193 -16.85 1.84 22.64
CA GLU A 193 -17.58 1.36 21.47
C GLU A 193 -17.20 2.11 20.17
N LYS A 194 -16.87 3.41 20.25
CA LYS A 194 -16.45 4.19 19.09
C LYS A 194 -15.07 3.76 18.61
N GLU A 195 -14.16 3.45 19.51
CA GLU A 195 -12.85 2.90 19.17
C GLU A 195 -13.00 1.48 18.59
N ILE A 196 -13.84 0.64 19.22
CA ILE A 196 -14.13 -0.72 18.74
C ILE A 196 -14.67 -0.70 17.30
N ALA A 197 -15.53 0.26 16.96
CA ALA A 197 -16.08 0.41 15.60
C ALA A 197 -15.01 0.69 14.52
N THR A 198 -13.80 1.10 14.90
CA THR A 198 -12.67 1.31 13.97
C THR A 198 -11.78 0.09 13.80
N ILE A 199 -12.01 -0.98 14.57
CA ILE A 199 -11.19 -2.18 14.57
C ILE A 199 -11.77 -3.18 13.57
N PRO A 200 -10.98 -3.67 12.60
CA PRO A 200 -11.46 -4.65 11.64
C PRO A 200 -12.01 -5.89 12.32
N PRO A 201 -13.12 -6.45 11.86
CA PRO A 201 -13.56 -7.77 12.29
C PRO A 201 -12.54 -8.83 11.83
N GLU A 202 -12.52 -9.96 12.50
CA GLU A 202 -11.75 -11.11 12.02
C GLU A 202 -12.25 -11.50 10.62
N ARG A 203 -11.33 -11.67 9.69
CA ARG A 203 -11.57 -12.19 8.34
C ARG A 203 -11.46 -13.71 8.34
#